data_77841c8e988f486a6cdf350b3ee681c7
#
_entry.id   77841c8e988f486a6cdf350b3ee681c7
#
_cell.length_a   1.000
_cell.length_b   1.000
_cell.length_c   1.000
_cell.angle_alpha   90.00
_cell.angle_beta   90.00
_cell.angle_gamma   90.00
#
_symmetry.space_group_name_H-M   'P 1'
#
loop_
_entity.id
_entity.type
_entity.pdbx_description
1 polymer ?
#
loop_
_entity_poly.entity_id
_entity_poly.type
_entity_poly.pdbx_seq_one_letter_code
_entity_poly.pdbx_strand_id
1 'polypeptide(L)'
;AEGLGMQLPGAAAIPAPYRERGQIAYYTGNRIVDMVWDDLKPSDIMTRAAFENAIVLNSAIGGSTNAPIHLNAVARHLGIDLTNDDWQTHGHKVPLLVNLQPAGEYLGEDYHRAGGVPAVIGELMRHKLLPHQNTSRMVIDASRCSSNTSIVTSSSIAPGVRTYPRPQATAIVYT
;
A
#
# COMPACT_ATOMS: atom_id res chain seq x y z
N ALA A 1 0.93 -5.50 -3.83
CA ALA A 1 0.87 -6.73 -3.03
C ALA A 1 0.72 -6.42 -1.54
N GLU A 2 1.58 -5.55 -0.97
CA GLU A 2 1.49 -5.19 0.45
C GLU A 2 0.13 -4.55 0.79
N GLY A 3 -0.39 -3.67 -0.09
CA GLY A 3 -1.71 -3.05 0.08
C GLY A 3 -2.89 -4.01 0.08
N LEU A 4 -2.74 -5.18 -0.55
CA LEU A 4 -3.71 -6.27 -0.54
C LEU A 4 -3.60 -7.18 0.69
N GLY A 5 -2.56 -7.04 1.52
CA GLY A 5 -2.26 -7.99 2.59
C GLY A 5 -1.52 -9.26 2.14
N MET A 6 -1.03 -9.29 0.90
CA MET A 6 -0.31 -10.44 0.31
C MET A 6 1.21 -10.32 0.42
N GLN A 7 1.68 -9.45 1.29
CA GLN A 7 3.10 -9.25 1.59
C GLN A 7 3.26 -8.81 3.04
N LEU A 8 4.35 -9.19 3.69
CA LEU A 8 4.61 -8.76 5.06
C LEU A 8 4.77 -7.23 5.15
N PRO A 9 4.29 -6.61 6.24
CA PRO A 9 4.36 -5.16 6.42
C PRO A 9 5.79 -4.61 6.28
N GLY A 10 5.94 -3.52 5.52
CA GLY A 10 7.22 -2.88 5.24
C GLY A 10 8.05 -3.54 4.13
N ALA A 11 7.66 -4.72 3.66
CA ALA A 11 8.45 -5.47 2.69
C ALA A 11 8.57 -4.79 1.32
N ALA A 12 7.55 -4.07 0.86
CA ALA A 12 7.53 -3.48 -0.48
C ALA A 12 8.61 -2.42 -0.69
N ALA A 13 8.92 -1.63 0.36
CA ALA A 13 9.82 -0.48 0.25
C ALA A 13 11.29 -0.80 0.51
N ILE A 14 11.64 -2.01 1.01
CA ILE A 14 13.04 -2.36 1.33
C ILE A 14 13.88 -2.36 0.05
N PRO A 15 14.96 -1.57 -0.04
CA PRO A 15 15.84 -1.58 -1.19
C PRO A 15 16.48 -2.95 -1.42
N ALA A 16 16.68 -3.31 -2.69
CA ALA A 16 17.20 -4.63 -3.08
C ALA A 16 18.54 -5.01 -2.41
N PRO A 17 19.54 -4.10 -2.26
CA PRO A 17 20.83 -4.44 -1.67
C PRO A 17 20.83 -4.50 -0.13
N TYR A 18 19.73 -4.16 0.52
CA TYR A 18 19.67 -4.14 1.97
C TYR A 18 19.58 -5.55 2.55
N ARG A 19 20.29 -5.78 3.67
CA ARG A 19 20.24 -7.05 4.41
C ARG A 19 18.82 -7.43 4.82
N GLU A 20 18.01 -6.45 5.16
CA GLU A 20 16.61 -6.58 5.55
C GLU A 20 15.77 -7.25 4.45
N ARG A 21 16.18 -7.13 3.19
CA ARG A 21 15.52 -7.83 2.08
C ARG A 21 15.63 -9.35 2.21
N GLY A 22 16.80 -9.86 2.58
CA GLY A 22 17.02 -11.29 2.87
C GLY A 22 16.27 -11.74 4.12
N GLN A 23 16.26 -10.93 5.16
CA GLN A 23 15.53 -11.23 6.40
C GLN A 23 14.01 -11.33 6.17
N ILE A 24 13.41 -10.36 5.46
CA ILE A 24 11.97 -10.38 5.19
C ILE A 24 11.59 -11.55 4.26
N ALA A 25 12.47 -11.95 3.34
CA ALA A 25 12.27 -13.13 2.51
C ALA A 25 12.23 -14.43 3.36
N TYR A 26 13.12 -14.55 4.34
CA TYR A 26 13.11 -15.66 5.29
C TYR A 26 11.80 -15.70 6.11
N TYR A 27 11.38 -14.56 6.67
CA TYR A 27 10.11 -14.48 7.41
C TYR A 27 8.89 -14.75 6.53
N THR A 28 8.92 -14.35 5.26
CA THR A 28 7.87 -14.68 4.29
C THR A 28 7.78 -16.20 4.07
N GLY A 29 8.93 -16.87 3.97
CA GLY A 29 8.99 -18.34 3.87
C GLY A 29 8.39 -19.05 5.10
N ASN A 30 8.70 -18.57 6.30
CA ASN A 30 8.08 -19.10 7.53
C ASN A 30 6.56 -18.84 7.53
N ARG A 31 6.16 -17.61 7.21
CA ARG A 31 4.74 -17.24 7.24
C ARG A 31 3.89 -18.04 6.25
N ILE A 32 4.40 -18.38 5.07
CA ILE A 32 3.61 -19.20 4.12
C ILE A 32 3.36 -20.61 4.65
N VAL A 33 4.29 -21.17 5.42
CA VAL A 33 4.10 -22.46 6.09
C VAL A 33 3.00 -22.37 7.15
N ASP A 34 3.03 -21.31 7.99
CA ASP A 34 1.98 -21.08 8.98
C ASP A 34 0.61 -20.91 8.31
N MET A 35 0.54 -20.21 7.18
CA MET A 35 -0.72 -20.02 6.42
C MET A 35 -1.29 -21.36 5.93
N VAL A 36 -0.45 -22.31 5.55
CA VAL A 36 -0.90 -23.66 5.17
C VAL A 36 -1.51 -24.38 6.36
N TRP A 37 -0.87 -24.32 7.54
CA TRP A 37 -1.41 -24.90 8.77
C TRP A 37 -2.69 -24.23 9.25
N ASP A 38 -2.79 -22.91 9.07
CA ASP A 38 -3.99 -22.11 9.41
C ASP A 38 -5.13 -22.30 8.38
N ASP A 39 -4.93 -23.06 7.29
CA ASP A 39 -5.82 -23.11 6.11
C ASP A 39 -6.18 -21.73 5.56
N LEU A 40 -5.27 -20.76 5.67
CA LEU A 40 -5.48 -19.38 5.23
C LEU A 40 -5.18 -19.25 3.73
N LYS A 41 -6.21 -19.01 2.94
CA LYS A 41 -6.14 -18.92 1.47
C LYS A 41 -5.97 -17.47 1.00
N PRO A 42 -5.43 -17.24 -0.20
CA PRO A 42 -5.40 -15.91 -0.82
C PRO A 42 -6.79 -15.25 -0.90
N SER A 43 -7.85 -16.04 -1.15
CA SER A 43 -9.24 -15.56 -1.18
C SER A 43 -9.73 -15.00 0.16
N ASP A 44 -9.18 -15.46 1.28
CA ASP A 44 -9.56 -14.99 2.61
C ASP A 44 -8.92 -13.63 2.93
N ILE A 45 -7.82 -13.30 2.22
CA ILE A 45 -7.07 -12.05 2.36
C ILE A 45 -7.52 -11.03 1.34
N MET A 46 -7.56 -11.43 0.07
CA MET A 46 -7.88 -10.55 -1.07
C MET A 46 -9.38 -10.39 -1.26
N THR A 47 -10.04 -9.80 -0.29
CA THR A 47 -11.47 -9.46 -0.34
C THR A 47 -11.72 -8.20 -1.17
N ARG A 48 -12.96 -7.93 -1.55
CA ARG A 48 -13.35 -6.66 -2.20
C ARG A 48 -12.82 -5.45 -1.42
N ALA A 49 -12.97 -5.44 -0.11
CA ALA A 49 -12.48 -4.37 0.77
C ALA A 49 -10.95 -4.20 0.70
N ALA A 50 -10.19 -5.30 0.57
CA ALA A 50 -8.74 -5.24 0.42
C ALA A 50 -8.34 -4.58 -0.92
N PHE A 51 -9.07 -4.86 -2.02
CA PHE A 51 -8.84 -4.19 -3.30
C PHE A 51 -9.16 -2.70 -3.25
N GLU A 52 -10.25 -2.30 -2.63
CA GLU A 52 -10.60 -0.88 -2.47
C GLU A 52 -9.57 -0.11 -1.64
N ASN A 53 -9.07 -0.70 -0.55
CA ASN A 53 -7.95 -0.14 0.21
C ASN A 53 -6.66 -0.07 -0.63
N ALA A 54 -6.37 -1.07 -1.45
CA ALA A 54 -5.20 -1.07 -2.32
C ALA A 54 -5.27 0.02 -3.41
N ILE A 55 -6.47 0.31 -3.95
CA ILE A 55 -6.70 1.42 -4.88
C ILE A 55 -6.36 2.76 -4.20
N VAL A 56 -6.88 2.98 -2.99
CA VAL A 56 -6.60 4.19 -2.21
C VAL A 56 -5.11 4.34 -1.94
N LEU A 57 -4.47 3.27 -1.49
CA LEU A 57 -3.02 3.26 -1.23
C LEU A 57 -2.21 3.55 -2.49
N ASN A 58 -2.52 2.88 -3.61
CA ASN A 58 -1.84 3.12 -4.90
C ASN A 58 -1.96 4.59 -5.32
N SER A 59 -3.13 5.18 -5.14
CA SER A 59 -3.37 6.59 -5.44
C SER A 59 -2.59 7.52 -4.52
N ALA A 60 -2.50 7.20 -3.23
CA ALA A 60 -1.77 8.00 -2.23
C ALA A 60 -0.25 8.01 -2.48
N ILE A 61 0.32 6.92 -2.95
CA ILE A 61 1.76 6.82 -3.24
C ILE A 61 2.13 7.29 -4.66
N GLY A 62 1.15 7.61 -5.51
CA GLY A 62 1.41 7.90 -6.93
C GLY A 62 1.90 6.68 -7.69
N GLY A 63 1.31 5.51 -7.40
CA GLY A 63 1.74 4.23 -7.96
C GLY A 63 1.49 4.12 -9.47
N SER A 64 2.01 3.04 -10.05
CA SER A 64 2.00 2.80 -11.49
C SER A 64 0.58 2.67 -12.06
N THR A 65 0.39 3.16 -13.28
CA THR A 65 -0.82 2.95 -14.09
C THR A 65 -1.01 1.48 -14.52
N ASN A 66 -0.01 0.63 -14.34
CA ASN A 66 -0.13 -0.82 -14.52
C ASN A 66 -0.95 -1.48 -13.38
N ALA A 67 -1.04 -0.85 -12.21
CA ALA A 67 -1.75 -1.40 -11.07
C ALA A 67 -3.23 -1.73 -11.38
N PRO A 68 -4.03 -0.87 -12.04
CA PRO A 68 -5.39 -1.20 -12.45
C PRO A 68 -5.49 -2.49 -13.26
N ILE A 69 -4.62 -2.66 -14.25
CA ILE A 69 -4.63 -3.84 -15.14
C ILE A 69 -4.41 -5.12 -14.32
N HIS A 70 -3.39 -5.12 -13.46
CA HIS A 70 -3.04 -6.30 -12.68
C HIS A 70 -4.05 -6.57 -11.57
N LEU A 71 -4.50 -5.55 -10.83
CA LEU A 71 -5.44 -5.73 -9.73
C LEU A 71 -6.81 -6.18 -10.24
N ASN A 72 -7.30 -5.59 -11.34
CA ASN A 72 -8.56 -6.02 -11.96
C ASN A 72 -8.47 -7.49 -12.46
N ALA A 73 -7.31 -7.89 -13.02
CA ALA A 73 -7.10 -9.27 -13.44
C ALA A 73 -7.11 -10.25 -12.25
N VAL A 74 -6.40 -9.92 -11.16
CA VAL A 74 -6.38 -10.75 -9.94
C VAL A 74 -7.77 -10.84 -9.31
N ALA A 75 -8.48 -9.71 -9.20
CA ALA A 75 -9.85 -9.67 -8.67
C ALA A 75 -10.79 -10.59 -9.45
N ARG A 76 -10.69 -10.59 -10.79
CA ARG A 76 -11.51 -11.45 -11.66
C ARG A 76 -11.28 -12.93 -11.38
N HIS A 77 -10.03 -13.36 -11.12
CA HIS A 77 -9.73 -14.76 -10.75
C HIS A 77 -10.37 -15.17 -9.41
N LEU A 78 -10.67 -14.20 -8.55
CA LEU A 78 -11.35 -14.42 -7.27
C LEU A 78 -12.88 -14.23 -7.37
N GLY A 79 -13.42 -14.00 -8.59
CA GLY A 79 -14.83 -13.72 -8.78
C GLY A 79 -15.27 -12.34 -8.27
N ILE A 80 -14.34 -11.42 -8.04
CA ILE A 80 -14.60 -10.05 -7.60
C ILE A 80 -14.66 -9.16 -8.84
N ASP A 81 -15.80 -8.49 -9.04
CA ASP A 81 -16.00 -7.53 -10.12
C ASP A 81 -15.37 -6.18 -9.76
N LEU A 82 -14.08 -6.05 -10.08
CA LEU A 82 -13.31 -4.81 -9.93
C LEU A 82 -13.12 -4.18 -11.30
N THR A 83 -13.57 -2.94 -11.46
CA THR A 83 -13.58 -2.21 -12.73
C THR A 83 -12.77 -0.92 -12.66
N ASN A 84 -12.60 -0.25 -13.80
CA ASN A 84 -11.95 1.06 -13.83
C ASN A 84 -12.77 2.15 -13.11
N ASP A 85 -14.09 1.98 -13.01
CA ASP A 85 -14.96 2.90 -12.29
C ASP A 85 -14.67 2.88 -10.77
N ASP A 86 -14.24 1.74 -10.24
CA ASP A 86 -13.79 1.65 -8.84
C ASP A 86 -12.54 2.49 -8.60
N TRP A 87 -11.61 2.51 -9.57
CA TRP A 87 -10.42 3.36 -9.50
C TRP A 87 -10.78 4.85 -9.51
N GLN A 88 -11.77 5.22 -10.32
CA GLN A 88 -12.29 6.59 -10.32
C GLN A 88 -12.98 6.93 -8.99
N THR A 89 -13.80 6.01 -8.48
CA THR A 89 -14.59 6.22 -7.27
C THR A 89 -13.73 6.33 -6.01
N HIS A 90 -12.80 5.39 -5.82
CA HIS A 90 -11.99 5.28 -4.61
C HIS A 90 -10.64 6.02 -4.71
N GLY A 91 -10.05 6.10 -5.92
CA GLY A 91 -8.71 6.64 -6.10
C GLY A 91 -8.65 8.12 -6.42
N HIS A 92 -9.63 8.67 -7.14
CA HIS A 92 -9.55 10.03 -7.71
C HIS A 92 -9.40 11.14 -6.65
N LYS A 93 -10.07 11.01 -5.53
CA LYS A 93 -10.08 12.04 -4.45
C LYS A 93 -8.95 11.88 -3.45
N VAL A 94 -8.17 10.82 -3.54
CA VAL A 94 -7.09 10.57 -2.60
C VAL A 94 -5.93 11.53 -2.87
N PRO A 95 -5.44 12.27 -1.87
CA PRO A 95 -4.29 13.15 -2.05
C PRO A 95 -3.02 12.33 -2.29
N LEU A 96 -2.10 12.88 -3.11
CA LEU A 96 -0.77 12.33 -3.25
C LEU A 96 0.04 12.62 -1.99
N LEU A 97 0.44 11.58 -1.27
CA LEU A 97 1.16 11.72 0.00
C LEU A 97 2.69 11.57 -0.16
N VAL A 98 3.15 10.98 -1.25
CA VAL A 98 4.56 10.63 -1.43
C VAL A 98 5.14 11.34 -2.66
N ASN A 99 6.28 12.02 -2.48
CA ASN A 99 7.01 12.70 -3.55
C ASN A 99 8.12 11.79 -4.09
N LEU A 100 7.77 10.76 -4.87
CA LEU A 100 8.63 9.67 -5.28
C LEU A 100 8.91 9.70 -6.79
N GLN A 101 10.15 9.43 -7.19
CA GLN A 101 10.50 9.24 -8.60
C GLN A 101 9.68 8.10 -9.24
N PRO A 102 9.39 8.18 -10.55
CA PRO A 102 9.91 9.14 -11.55
C PRO A 102 9.17 10.48 -11.57
N ALA A 103 7.98 10.59 -11.01
CA ALA A 103 7.19 11.83 -11.06
C ALA A 103 7.56 12.84 -9.97
N GLY A 104 8.25 12.39 -8.93
CA GLY A 104 8.70 13.17 -7.80
C GLY A 104 10.23 13.28 -7.70
N GLU A 105 10.70 13.69 -6.54
CA GLU A 105 12.09 14.05 -6.27
C GLU A 105 12.89 12.92 -5.62
N TYR A 106 12.26 12.17 -4.69
CA TYR A 106 12.96 11.25 -3.80
C TYR A 106 13.02 9.83 -4.35
N LEU A 107 14.01 9.07 -3.89
CA LEU A 107 14.21 7.68 -4.29
C LEU A 107 13.39 6.72 -3.41
N GLY A 108 13.24 5.48 -3.87
CA GLY A 108 12.62 4.40 -3.09
C GLY A 108 13.30 4.14 -1.76
N GLU A 109 14.61 4.41 -1.65
CA GLU A 109 15.36 4.31 -0.39
C GLU A 109 14.89 5.35 0.64
N ASP A 110 14.63 6.59 0.22
CA ASP A 110 14.09 7.63 1.08
C ASP A 110 12.68 7.28 1.56
N TYR A 111 11.89 6.71 0.67
CA TYR A 111 10.56 6.19 0.99
C TYR A 111 10.63 5.06 2.04
N HIS A 112 11.57 4.14 1.89
CA HIS A 112 11.81 3.09 2.89
C HIS A 112 12.18 3.68 4.25
N ARG A 113 13.12 4.63 4.28
CA ARG A 113 13.55 5.32 5.52
C ARG A 113 12.42 6.11 6.18
N ALA A 114 11.48 6.63 5.40
CA ALA A 114 10.29 7.32 5.88
C ALA A 114 9.20 6.38 6.43
N GLY A 115 9.44 5.05 6.44
CA GLY A 115 8.51 4.04 6.93
C GLY A 115 7.69 3.33 5.86
N GLY A 116 7.86 3.66 4.58
CA GLY A 116 7.28 2.94 3.45
C GLY A 116 5.76 2.87 3.46
N VAL A 117 5.23 1.75 3.00
CA VAL A 117 3.77 1.50 2.92
C VAL A 117 3.07 1.61 4.28
N PRO A 118 3.59 1.05 5.39
CA PRO A 118 2.95 1.19 6.71
C PRO A 118 2.75 2.64 7.14
N ALA A 119 3.72 3.53 6.87
CA ALA A 119 3.61 4.95 7.21
C ALA A 119 2.48 5.63 6.42
N VAL A 120 2.37 5.34 5.12
CA VAL A 120 1.28 5.88 4.27
C VAL A 120 -0.08 5.40 4.74
N ILE A 121 -0.20 4.12 5.11
CA ILE A 121 -1.44 3.57 5.64
C ILE A 121 -1.81 4.24 6.97
N GLY A 122 -0.85 4.40 7.87
CA GLY A 122 -1.06 5.12 9.12
C GLY A 122 -1.60 6.54 8.90
N GLU A 123 -1.07 7.25 7.90
CA GLU A 123 -1.53 8.58 7.52
C GLU A 123 -2.94 8.57 6.94
N LEU A 124 -3.22 7.64 6.03
CA LEU A 124 -4.57 7.46 5.47
C LEU A 124 -5.60 7.12 6.55
N MET A 125 -5.24 6.28 7.53
CA MET A 125 -6.11 5.94 8.67
C MET A 125 -6.36 7.16 9.55
N ARG A 126 -5.33 7.93 9.88
CA ARG A 126 -5.42 9.15 10.71
C ARG A 126 -6.39 10.16 10.11
N HIS A 127 -6.40 10.28 8.79
CA HIS A 127 -7.28 11.19 8.04
C HIS A 127 -8.60 10.55 7.59
N LYS A 128 -8.90 9.31 8.01
CA LYS A 128 -10.11 8.56 7.63
C LYS A 128 -10.31 8.44 6.11
N LEU A 129 -9.22 8.33 5.38
CA LEU A 129 -9.22 8.22 3.92
C LEU A 129 -9.28 6.77 3.44
N LEU A 130 -8.97 5.79 4.30
CA LEU A 130 -9.17 4.37 3.99
C LEU A 130 -10.65 4.00 4.13
N PRO A 131 -11.27 3.42 3.09
CA PRO A 131 -12.68 3.05 3.14
C PRO A 131 -12.97 1.92 4.14
N HIS A 132 -12.00 1.01 4.35
CA HIS A 132 -12.17 -0.18 5.19
C HIS A 132 -11.04 -0.30 6.23
N GLN A 133 -11.18 0.40 7.35
CA GLN A 133 -10.12 0.46 8.36
C GLN A 133 -9.97 -0.83 9.20
N ASN A 134 -11.00 -1.68 9.25
CA ASN A 134 -11.01 -2.87 10.10
C ASN A 134 -11.05 -4.20 9.35
N THR A 135 -11.02 -4.19 8.04
CA THR A 135 -11.29 -5.39 7.21
C THR A 135 -10.09 -5.90 6.43
N SER A 136 -9.05 -5.09 6.24
CA SER A 136 -7.82 -5.52 5.58
C SER A 136 -6.82 -6.02 6.61
N ARG A 137 -6.31 -7.24 6.45
CA ARG A 137 -5.29 -7.83 7.33
C ARG A 137 -4.07 -6.92 7.47
N MET A 138 -3.70 -6.22 6.39
CA MET A 138 -2.60 -5.28 6.41
C MET A 138 -2.90 -4.04 7.28
N VAL A 139 -4.13 -3.54 7.27
CA VAL A 139 -4.55 -2.43 8.13
C VAL A 139 -4.48 -2.83 9.60
N ILE A 140 -4.87 -4.07 9.92
CA ILE A 140 -4.77 -4.61 11.28
C ILE A 140 -3.31 -4.72 11.71
N ASP A 141 -2.44 -5.23 10.83
CA ASP A 141 -1.01 -5.37 11.14
C ASP A 141 -0.30 -4.00 11.23
N ALA A 142 -0.65 -3.05 10.37
CA ALA A 142 -0.16 -1.68 10.44
C ALA A 142 -0.61 -0.95 11.71
N SER A 143 -1.85 -1.16 12.17
CA SER A 143 -2.36 -0.59 13.42
C SER A 143 -1.61 -1.14 14.65
N ARG A 144 -1.25 -2.43 14.64
CA ARG A 144 -0.43 -3.05 15.69
C ARG A 144 1.01 -2.53 15.67
N CYS A 145 1.56 -2.27 14.49
CA CYS A 145 2.91 -1.70 14.36
C CYS A 145 2.95 -0.25 14.86
N SER A 146 1.93 0.56 14.58
CA SER A 146 1.87 1.96 15.02
C SER A 146 1.59 2.10 16.53
N SER A 147 0.93 1.13 17.17
CA SER A 147 0.75 1.11 18.64
C SER A 147 2.03 0.78 19.41
N ASN A 148 3.00 0.14 18.76
CA ASN A 148 4.32 -0.15 19.33
C ASN A 148 5.42 0.86 18.95
N THR A 149 5.10 1.80 18.05
CA THR A 149 6.07 2.79 17.59
C THR A 149 5.55 4.18 17.93
N SER A 150 6.00 4.73 19.05
CA SER A 150 5.90 6.15 19.41
C SER A 150 6.64 7.08 18.41
N ILE A 151 6.74 6.71 17.12
CA ILE A 151 7.66 7.31 16.14
C ILE A 151 6.94 7.91 14.93
N VAL A 152 5.61 7.94 14.88
CA VAL A 152 4.96 8.70 13.81
C VAL A 152 4.17 9.87 14.40
N THR A 153 4.90 10.83 14.93
CA THR A 153 4.37 12.18 15.10
C THR A 153 4.50 12.94 13.78
N SER A 154 3.60 13.85 13.51
CA SER A 154 3.58 14.69 12.30
C SER A 154 4.88 15.48 12.04
N SER A 155 5.82 15.48 12.98
CA SER A 155 7.15 16.08 12.88
C SER A 155 8.25 15.10 12.43
N SER A 156 7.97 13.81 12.34
CA SER A 156 8.93 12.76 11.94
C SER A 156 8.64 12.13 10.59
N ILE A 157 7.73 12.69 9.81
CA ILE A 157 7.63 12.39 8.38
C ILE A 157 8.89 12.98 7.75
N ALA A 158 9.81 12.11 7.35
CA ALA A 158 11.05 12.52 6.70
C ALA A 158 10.75 13.48 5.54
N PRO A 159 11.69 14.37 5.16
CA PRO A 159 11.51 15.36 4.10
C PRO A 159 11.33 14.69 2.73
N GLY A 160 10.24 14.09 2.44
CA GLY A 160 9.87 13.35 1.23
C GLY A 160 8.40 13.03 1.18
N VAL A 161 7.70 13.17 2.31
CA VAL A 161 6.26 13.00 2.37
C VAL A 161 5.62 14.38 2.48
N ARG A 162 5.05 14.86 1.38
CA ARG A 162 4.26 16.10 1.34
C ARG A 162 2.87 15.77 0.80
N THR A 163 1.86 16.40 1.36
CA THR A 163 0.53 16.41 0.75
C THR A 163 0.55 17.36 -0.44
N TYR A 164 0.41 16.83 -1.63
CA TYR A 164 0.22 17.65 -2.81
C TYR A 164 -1.26 17.62 -3.20
N PRO A 165 -1.94 18.79 -3.30
CA PRO A 165 -3.22 18.83 -3.95
C PRO A 165 -3.02 18.37 -5.40
N ARG A 166 -3.78 17.36 -5.84
CA ARG A 166 -3.76 16.98 -7.25
C ARG A 166 -4.11 18.20 -8.09
N PRO A 167 -3.33 18.54 -9.14
CA PRO A 167 -3.82 19.43 -10.16
C PRO A 167 -5.11 18.85 -10.70
N GLN A 168 -6.14 19.65 -10.88
CA GLN A 168 -7.38 19.23 -11.52
C GLN A 168 -7.03 18.54 -12.83
N ALA A 169 -7.42 17.27 -12.91
CA ALA A 169 -7.44 16.36 -14.03
C ALA A 169 -6.73 16.84 -15.31
N THR A 170 -5.43 16.61 -15.39
CA THR A 170 -4.78 16.40 -16.69
C THR A 170 -4.37 14.93 -16.70
N ALA A 171 -5.05 14.14 -17.50
CA ALA A 171 -4.68 12.75 -17.75
C ALA A 171 -3.25 12.76 -18.30
N ILE A 172 -2.28 12.38 -17.49
CA ILE A 172 -0.94 12.14 -17.97
C ILE A 172 -0.96 10.75 -18.60
N VAL A 173 -1.18 10.73 -19.91
CA VAL A 173 -0.95 9.57 -20.74
C VAL A 173 0.56 9.45 -20.88
N TYR A 174 1.15 8.44 -20.26
CA TYR A 174 2.53 8.06 -20.55
C TYR A 174 2.52 7.21 -21.82
N THR A 175 3.14 7.72 -22.88
CA THR A 175 3.55 6.93 -24.05
C THR A 175 4.73 6.02 -23.69
#